data_dbca279468c2ab614b09170cb49bb17f
#
_entry.id   dbca279468c2ab614b09170cb49bb17f
#
_cell.length_a   1.000
_cell.length_b   1.000
_cell.length_c   1.000
_cell.angle_alpha   90.00
_cell.angle_beta   90.00
_cell.angle_gamma   90.00
#
_symmetry.space_group_name_H-M   'P 1'
#
loop_
_entity.id
_entity.type
_entity.pdbx_description
1 polymer ?
#
loop_
_entity_poly.entity_id
_entity_poly.type
_entity_poly.pdbx_seq_one_letter_code
_entity_poly.pdbx_strand_id
1 'polypeptide(L)'
;MYLVYILKSDNYSYIGMTNDFFRRWKQHNRILKGGARYTSKREYWTPVCIIDGFKTKCEAMQCEWKLKRVKGVYNRILNLVKILNNDKKWTKNSPLIKNQKLNIYTIDSYRFLFNNIKTRELVWC
;
A
#
# COMPACT_ATOMS: atom_id res chain seq x y z
N MET A 1 10.11 -7.03 -9.05
CA MET A 1 8.66 -7.14 -8.90
C MET A 1 8.13 -5.91 -8.16
N TYR A 2 7.08 -5.31 -8.67
CA TYR A 2 6.52 -4.09 -8.08
C TYR A 2 5.53 -4.41 -6.97
N LEU A 3 5.48 -3.54 -5.98
CA LEU A 3 4.50 -3.61 -4.90
C LEU A 3 3.95 -2.21 -4.60
N VAL A 4 2.81 -2.18 -3.95
CA VAL A 4 2.17 -0.95 -3.45
C VAL A 4 2.22 -1.00 -1.93
N TYR A 5 2.55 0.12 -1.31
CA TYR A 5 2.71 0.19 0.14
C TYR A 5 1.98 1.40 0.71
N ILE A 6 1.54 1.26 1.96
CA ILE A 6 0.97 2.34 2.74
C ILE A 6 1.87 2.58 3.93
N LEU A 7 2.41 3.79 4.05
CA LEU A 7 3.24 4.21 5.18
C LEU A 7 2.44 5.10 6.11
N LYS A 8 2.84 5.09 7.38
CA LYS A 8 2.26 5.93 8.42
C LYS A 8 3.36 6.66 9.17
N SER A 9 3.11 7.94 9.49
CA SER A 9 3.89 8.72 10.46
C SER A 9 2.89 9.57 11.24
N ASP A 10 2.71 9.29 12.53
CA ASP A 10 1.63 9.85 13.34
C ASP A 10 0.27 9.64 12.66
N ASN A 11 -0.46 10.72 12.37
CA ASN A 11 -1.75 10.65 11.69
C ASN A 11 -1.65 10.81 10.17
N TYR A 12 -0.42 10.92 9.67
CA TYR A 12 -0.18 11.09 8.23
C TYR A 12 0.04 9.75 7.55
N SER A 13 -0.37 9.65 6.30
CA SER A 13 -0.14 8.44 5.53
C SER A 13 0.36 8.79 4.13
N TYR A 14 1.11 7.86 3.57
CA TYR A 14 1.63 7.97 2.22
C TYR A 14 1.44 6.64 1.50
N ILE A 15 0.98 6.70 0.26
CA ILE A 15 0.89 5.52 -0.60
C ILE A 15 1.89 5.68 -1.73
N GLY A 16 2.62 4.62 -2.00
CA GLY A 16 3.59 4.60 -3.07
C GLY A 16 3.72 3.22 -3.69
N MET A 17 4.56 3.13 -4.69
CA MET A 17 4.85 1.93 -5.42
C MET A 17 6.35 1.83 -5.63
N THR A 18 6.89 0.63 -5.56
CA THR A 18 8.34 0.42 -5.76
C THR A 18 8.61 -1.02 -6.17
N ASN A 19 9.78 -1.26 -6.75
CA ASN A 19 10.32 -2.61 -6.95
C ASN A 19 11.40 -2.95 -5.92
N ASP A 20 11.71 -2.04 -5.01
CA ASP A 20 12.68 -2.25 -3.92
C ASP A 20 12.20 -1.48 -2.70
N PHE A 21 11.39 -2.15 -1.88
CA PHE A 21 10.74 -1.50 -0.74
C PHE A 21 11.75 -1.00 0.29
N PHE A 22 12.76 -1.79 0.61
CA PHE A 22 13.72 -1.43 1.64
C PHE A 22 14.46 -0.13 1.29
N ARG A 23 14.89 -0.01 0.03
CA ARG A 23 15.55 1.20 -0.45
C ARG A 23 14.59 2.39 -0.41
N ARG A 24 13.35 2.21 -0.88
CA ARG A 24 12.37 3.29 -0.93
C ARG A 24 12.00 3.78 0.46
N TRP A 25 11.85 2.87 1.42
CA TRP A 25 11.60 3.21 2.81
C TRP A 25 12.74 4.08 3.38
N LYS A 26 13.99 3.70 3.11
CA LYS A 26 15.15 4.50 3.53
C LYS A 26 15.12 5.91 2.93
N GLN A 27 14.70 6.04 1.68
CA GLN A 27 14.56 7.35 1.05
C GLN A 27 13.48 8.18 1.74
N HIS A 28 12.33 7.60 2.05
CA HIS A 28 11.27 8.31 2.74
C HIS A 28 11.68 8.77 4.14
N ASN A 29 12.48 8.00 4.83
CA ASN A 29 12.98 8.35 6.16
C ASN A 29 14.30 9.12 6.11
N ARG A 30 14.71 9.59 4.94
CA ARG A 30 15.90 10.41 4.73
C ARG A 30 17.23 9.73 5.10
N ILE A 31 17.21 8.40 5.17
CA ILE A 31 18.43 7.62 5.33
C ILE A 31 19.21 7.61 4.02
N LEU A 32 18.47 7.62 2.89
CA LEU A 32 19.01 7.78 1.56
C LEU A 32 18.36 8.98 0.89
N LYS A 33 19.06 9.61 -0.07
CA LYS A 33 18.49 10.69 -0.89
C LYS A 33 17.42 10.16 -1.84
N GLY A 34 16.50 11.02 -2.25
CA GLY A 34 15.49 10.72 -3.26
C GLY A 34 14.10 10.43 -2.74
N GLY A 35 13.81 10.78 -1.48
CA GLY A 35 12.47 10.66 -0.94
C GLY A 35 11.49 11.62 -1.59
N ALA A 36 10.18 11.32 -1.50
CA ALA A 36 9.14 12.18 -1.99
C ALA A 36 9.07 13.47 -1.17
N ARG A 37 8.63 14.55 -1.83
CA ARG A 37 8.47 15.85 -1.14
C ARG A 37 7.53 15.73 0.06
N TYR A 38 6.45 14.99 -0.07
CA TYR A 38 5.48 14.80 1.01
C TYR A 38 6.12 14.11 2.23
N THR A 39 6.86 13.01 2.01
CA THR A 39 7.47 12.25 3.11
C THR A 39 8.62 12.99 3.76
N SER A 40 9.26 13.93 3.07
CA SER A 40 10.36 14.73 3.64
C SER A 40 9.92 15.65 4.77
N LYS A 41 8.64 15.91 4.90
CA LYS A 41 8.07 16.76 5.96
C LYS A 41 7.94 16.04 7.30
N ARG A 42 8.10 14.74 7.32
CA ARG A 42 7.95 13.90 8.51
C ARG A 42 9.11 12.93 8.62
N GLU A 43 9.28 12.39 9.81
CA GLU A 43 10.24 11.31 10.06
C GLU A 43 9.49 10.08 10.58
N TYR A 44 10.21 8.97 10.68
CA TYR A 44 9.67 7.74 11.27
C TYR A 44 8.49 7.17 10.51
N TRP A 45 8.59 7.16 9.18
CA TRP A 45 7.62 6.46 8.35
C TRP A 45 7.77 4.95 8.53
N THR A 46 6.67 4.27 8.84
CA THR A 46 6.64 2.82 8.96
C THR A 46 5.54 2.24 8.08
N PRO A 47 5.75 1.03 7.52
CA PRO A 47 4.72 0.41 6.69
C PRO A 47 3.59 -0.15 7.56
N VAL A 48 2.37 0.07 7.12
CA VAL A 48 1.18 -0.52 7.75
C VAL A 48 0.52 -1.57 6.86
N CYS A 49 0.73 -1.48 5.55
CA CYS A 49 0.17 -2.42 4.59
C CYS A 49 1.04 -2.47 3.35
N ILE A 50 1.23 -3.67 2.80
CA ILE A 50 1.94 -3.89 1.54
C ILE A 50 1.11 -4.86 0.70
N ILE A 51 0.99 -4.55 -0.58
CA ILE A 51 0.31 -5.40 -1.56
C ILE A 51 1.33 -5.76 -2.63
N ASP A 52 1.55 -7.05 -2.86
CA ASP A 52 2.41 -7.52 -3.95
C ASP A 52 1.69 -8.59 -4.78
N GLY A 53 2.39 -9.16 -5.75
CA GLY A 53 1.84 -10.17 -6.64
C GLY A 53 1.35 -9.60 -7.97
N PHE A 54 1.57 -8.32 -8.24
CA PHE A 54 1.22 -7.72 -9.53
C PHE A 54 2.10 -8.31 -10.64
N LYS A 55 1.48 -8.66 -11.76
CA LYS A 55 2.23 -9.20 -12.91
C LYS A 55 3.06 -8.13 -13.61
N THR A 56 2.58 -6.90 -13.63
CA THR A 56 3.22 -5.80 -14.36
C THR A 56 3.28 -4.56 -13.50
N LYS A 57 4.18 -3.66 -13.88
CA LYS A 57 4.26 -2.32 -13.28
C LYS A 57 2.94 -1.57 -13.44
N CYS A 58 2.30 -1.72 -14.60
CA CYS A 58 1.04 -1.05 -14.89
C CYS A 58 -0.05 -1.45 -13.91
N GLU A 59 -0.16 -2.72 -13.57
CA GLU A 59 -1.16 -3.21 -12.60
C GLU A 59 -0.89 -2.62 -11.21
N ALA A 60 0.36 -2.54 -10.80
CA ALA A 60 0.73 -1.89 -9.54
C ALA A 60 0.36 -0.40 -9.55
N MET A 61 0.62 0.29 -10.65
CA MET A 61 0.26 1.70 -10.82
C MET A 61 -1.26 1.92 -10.70
N GLN A 62 -2.04 1.04 -11.26
CA GLN A 62 -3.51 1.12 -11.22
C GLN A 62 -4.01 0.97 -9.78
N CYS A 63 -3.44 0.04 -9.03
CA CYS A 63 -3.74 -0.13 -7.61
C CYS A 63 -3.36 1.13 -6.82
N GLU A 64 -2.17 1.63 -7.00
CA GLU A 64 -1.69 2.85 -6.34
C GLU A 64 -2.62 4.03 -6.61
N TRP A 65 -2.98 4.22 -7.87
CA TRP A 65 -3.87 5.31 -8.27
C TRP A 65 -5.21 5.23 -7.53
N LYS A 66 -5.79 4.04 -7.47
CA LYS A 66 -7.09 3.84 -6.82
C LYS A 66 -7.02 4.13 -5.32
N LEU A 67 -5.98 3.65 -4.65
CA LEU A 67 -5.84 3.82 -3.20
C LEU A 67 -5.58 5.26 -2.80
N LYS A 68 -4.96 6.05 -3.68
CA LYS A 68 -4.68 7.47 -3.42
C LYS A 68 -5.91 8.36 -3.44
N ARG A 69 -7.08 7.84 -3.85
CA ARG A 69 -8.32 8.65 -3.91
C ARG A 69 -8.85 9.01 -2.53
N VAL A 70 -8.41 8.32 -1.49
CA VAL A 70 -8.85 8.52 -0.10
C VAL A 70 -7.66 8.95 0.74
N LYS A 71 -7.89 9.78 1.76
CA LYS A 71 -6.84 10.27 2.66
C LYS A 71 -7.00 9.67 4.06
N GLY A 72 -5.89 9.62 4.79
CA GLY A 72 -5.86 9.11 6.16
C GLY A 72 -5.61 7.62 6.23
N VAL A 73 -4.82 7.18 7.22
CA VAL A 73 -4.39 5.78 7.34
C VAL A 73 -5.59 4.85 7.47
N TYR A 74 -6.44 5.10 8.43
CA TYR A 74 -7.60 4.26 8.71
C TYR A 74 -8.54 4.20 7.51
N ASN A 75 -8.84 5.35 6.92
CA ASN A 75 -9.73 5.44 5.77
C ASN A 75 -9.17 4.72 4.54
N ARG A 76 -7.85 4.77 4.35
CA ARG A 76 -7.18 4.08 3.24
C ARG A 76 -7.28 2.56 3.39
N ILE A 77 -7.12 2.06 4.61
CA ILE A 77 -7.28 0.63 4.88
C ILE A 77 -8.74 0.21 4.67
N LEU A 78 -9.70 0.96 5.20
CA LEU A 78 -11.12 0.67 4.99
C LEU A 78 -11.49 0.70 3.51
N ASN A 79 -10.97 1.67 2.77
CA ASN A 79 -11.20 1.77 1.33
C ASN A 79 -10.63 0.55 0.59
N LEU A 80 -9.42 0.13 0.95
CA LEU A 80 -8.82 -1.08 0.37
C LEU A 80 -9.70 -2.30 0.61
N VAL A 81 -10.16 -2.50 1.84
CA VAL A 81 -11.04 -3.62 2.20
C VAL A 81 -12.34 -3.58 1.38
N LYS A 82 -12.93 -2.39 1.25
CA LYS A 82 -14.14 -2.19 0.46
C LYS A 82 -13.92 -2.57 -1.01
N ILE A 83 -12.81 -2.12 -1.60
CA ILE A 83 -12.48 -2.43 -2.99
C ILE A 83 -12.29 -3.94 -3.17
N LEU A 84 -11.55 -4.58 -2.28
CA LEU A 84 -11.28 -6.02 -2.37
C LEU A 84 -12.55 -6.86 -2.25
N ASN A 85 -13.55 -6.39 -1.51
CA ASN A 85 -14.80 -7.10 -1.33
C ASN A 85 -15.85 -6.80 -2.41
N ASN A 86 -15.88 -5.59 -2.93
CA ASN A 86 -17.00 -5.11 -3.74
C ASN A 86 -16.64 -4.72 -5.17
N ASP A 87 -15.44 -4.18 -5.37
CA ASP A 87 -15.05 -3.70 -6.68
C ASP A 87 -14.40 -4.84 -7.49
N LYS A 88 -14.62 -4.81 -8.79
CA LYS A 88 -14.05 -5.81 -9.68
C LYS A 88 -12.65 -5.44 -10.15
N LYS A 89 -12.37 -4.16 -10.26
CA LYS A 89 -11.13 -3.62 -10.85
C LYS A 89 -10.62 -2.43 -10.06
N TRP A 90 -9.32 -2.19 -10.13
CA TRP A 90 -8.74 -0.97 -9.59
C TRP A 90 -9.15 0.25 -10.42
N THR A 91 -9.09 0.11 -11.73
CA THR A 91 -9.46 1.15 -12.69
C THR A 91 -10.25 0.50 -13.83
N LYS A 92 -10.86 1.35 -14.67
CA LYS A 92 -11.65 0.89 -15.82
C LYS A 92 -10.86 -0.06 -16.73
N ASN A 93 -9.58 0.21 -16.91
CA ASN A 93 -8.73 -0.54 -17.86
C ASN A 93 -7.87 -1.61 -17.19
N SER A 94 -7.99 -1.80 -15.87
CA SER A 94 -7.19 -2.81 -15.18
C SER A 94 -7.82 -4.20 -15.29
N PRO A 95 -7.02 -5.28 -15.14
CA PRO A 95 -7.58 -6.61 -15.07
C PRO A 95 -8.45 -6.79 -13.84
N LEU A 96 -9.27 -7.83 -13.83
CA LEU A 96 -10.07 -8.17 -12.65
C LEU A 96 -9.16 -8.44 -11.45
N ILE A 97 -9.50 -7.86 -10.32
CA ILE A 97 -8.71 -8.03 -9.07
C ILE A 97 -8.65 -9.51 -8.68
N LYS A 98 -9.77 -10.22 -8.81
CA LYS A 98 -9.81 -11.65 -8.46
C LYS A 98 -8.87 -12.52 -9.28
N ASN A 99 -8.49 -12.06 -10.47
CA ASN A 99 -7.55 -12.76 -11.35
C ASN A 99 -6.09 -12.35 -11.09
N GLN A 100 -5.89 -11.34 -10.27
CA GLN A 100 -4.56 -10.92 -9.84
C GLN A 100 -4.25 -11.66 -8.54
N LYS A 101 -3.23 -12.49 -8.54
CA LYS A 101 -2.86 -13.29 -7.37
C LYS A 101 -2.12 -12.42 -6.35
N LEU A 102 -2.84 -11.51 -5.72
CA LEU A 102 -2.28 -10.54 -4.82
C LEU A 102 -2.07 -11.12 -3.42
N ASN A 103 -0.99 -10.70 -2.79
CA ASN A 103 -0.73 -10.94 -1.38
C ASN A 103 -0.87 -9.64 -0.63
N ILE A 104 -1.58 -9.66 0.50
CA ILE A 104 -1.80 -8.48 1.32
C ILE A 104 -1.15 -8.70 2.66
N TYR A 105 -0.20 -7.83 2.99
CA TYR A 105 0.52 -7.85 4.26
C TYR A 105 0.04 -6.66 5.07
N THR A 106 -0.33 -6.89 6.32
CA THR A 106 -0.77 -5.82 7.21
C THR A 106 -0.25 -6.05 8.61
N ILE A 107 -0.02 -4.95 9.34
CA ILE A 107 0.34 -5.04 10.76
C ILE A 107 -0.91 -5.40 11.57
N ASP A 108 -0.69 -5.97 12.75
CA ASP A 108 -1.78 -6.49 13.59
C ASP A 108 -2.82 -5.43 13.94
N SER A 109 -2.40 -4.18 14.11
CA SER A 109 -3.30 -3.09 14.48
C SER A 109 -4.47 -2.89 13.51
N TYR A 110 -4.29 -3.28 12.25
CA TYR A 110 -5.32 -3.09 11.20
C TYR A 110 -5.88 -4.40 10.67
N ARG A 111 -5.35 -5.55 11.11
CA ARG A 111 -5.76 -6.86 10.58
C ARG A 111 -7.25 -7.10 10.76
N PHE A 112 -7.82 -6.66 11.88
CA PHE A 112 -9.25 -6.88 12.17
C PHE A 112 -10.17 -6.25 11.12
N LEU A 113 -9.72 -5.23 10.41
CA LEU A 113 -10.51 -4.56 9.39
C LEU A 113 -10.69 -5.43 8.13
N PHE A 114 -9.79 -6.39 7.92
CA PHE A 114 -9.82 -7.22 6.71
C PHE A 114 -10.80 -8.39 6.79
N ASN A 115 -11.31 -8.72 7.98
CA ASN A 115 -12.34 -9.76 8.18
C ASN A 115 -12.17 -11.03 7.30
N ASN A 116 -12.92 -11.09 6.19
CA ASN A 116 -12.94 -12.25 5.29
C ASN A 116 -11.80 -12.29 4.28
N ILE A 117 -10.96 -11.29 4.27
CA ILE A 117 -9.85 -11.21 3.32
C ILE A 117 -8.62 -11.85 3.96
N LYS A 118 -8.04 -12.80 3.25
CA LYS A 118 -6.81 -13.45 3.71
C LYS A 118 -5.66 -12.45 3.68
N THR A 119 -5.03 -12.25 4.84
CA THR A 119 -3.87 -11.38 4.98
C THR A 119 -2.70 -12.14 5.57
N ARG A 120 -1.51 -11.60 5.34
CA ARG A 120 -0.26 -12.09 5.94
C ARG A 120 0.23 -11.05 6.94
N GLU A 121 0.96 -11.52 7.94
CA GLU A 121 1.53 -10.62 8.92
C GLU A 121 2.67 -9.80 8.30
N LEU A 122 2.62 -8.48 8.51
CA LEU A 122 3.69 -7.59 8.14
C LEU A 122 4.55 -7.34 9.38
N VAL A 123 5.72 -7.94 9.39
CA VAL A 123 6.69 -7.76 10.47
C VAL A 123 7.68 -6.70 10.04
N TRP A 124 7.76 -5.63 10.82
CA TRP A 124 8.66 -4.53 10.55
C TRP A 124 9.35 -4.09 11.83
N CYS A 125 10.67 -4.13 11.82
CA CYS A 125 11.51 -3.71 12.95
C CYS A 125 12.06 -2.30 12.74
#